data_8010179e19288ccc7edf661b58f9ed2a
#
_entry.id   8010179e19288ccc7edf661b58f9ed2a
#
_cell.length_a   1.000
_cell.length_b   1.000
_cell.length_c   1.000
_cell.angle_alpha   90.00
_cell.angle_beta   90.00
_cell.angle_gamma   90.00
#
_symmetry.space_group_name_H-M   'P 1'
#
loop_
_entity.id
_entity.type
_entity.pdbx_description
1 polymer ?
#
loop_
_entity_poly.entity_id
_entity_poly.type
_entity_poly.pdbx_seq_one_letter_code
_entity_poly.pdbx_strand_id
1 'polypeptide(L)'
;MKAVVVSAVAIAVAALGWSSPSRADDPPPIGAIPLSEILSTLDRNGNGCVDLEEGRNYASRRFHALDRNHDASLDAEEAPPGPDETSNSRPISLADWQDAYHARFDAFDTDRNGCLSLQEVETGRNARKGGH
;
A
#
# COMPACT_ATOMS: atom_id res chain seq x y z
N MET A 1 -18.55 40.49 42.88
CA MET A 1 -18.50 40.08 42.61
C MET A 1 -17.90 39.50 41.83
N LYS A 2 -17.61 39.04 41.48
CA LYS A 2 -17.11 38.43 40.90
C LYS A 2 -17.02 37.40 40.36
N ALA A 3 -17.09 36.84 39.64
CA ALA A 3 -17.29 35.91 39.14
C ALA A 3 -16.41 35.34 38.51
N VAL A 4 -16.12 34.58 38.58
CA VAL A 4 -15.26 33.94 38.12
C VAL A 4 -15.41 33.02 37.35
N VAL A 5 -15.15 32.71 36.53
CA VAL A 5 -15.34 31.83 35.81
C VAL A 5 -14.50 31.01 35.47
N VAL A 6 -14.42 30.23 35.51
CA VAL A 6 -13.70 29.34 35.24
C VAL A 6 -13.77 28.68 34.25
N SER A 7 -13.32 28.55 33.52
CA SER A 7 -13.41 27.92 32.55
C SER A 7 -12.91 26.75 32.44
N ALA A 8 -13.37 26.05 32.28
CA ALA A 8 -13.04 24.84 32.23
C ALA A 8 -12.50 24.43 31.11
N VAL A 9 -11.78 24.04 30.95
CA VAL A 9 -11.30 23.66 29.90
C VAL A 9 -11.29 22.45 29.58
N ALA A 10 -11.76 22.02 28.93
CA ALA A 10 -11.89 20.83 28.65
C ALA A 10 -10.98 20.29 27.85
N ILE A 11 -10.46 19.65 27.95
CA ILE A 11 -9.64 19.13 27.24
C ILE A 11 -9.82 18.00 26.70
N ALA A 12 -10.05 17.79 25.83
CA ALA A 12 -10.37 16.74 25.25
C ALA A 12 -9.43 15.93 24.89
N VAL A 13 -9.09 15.36 25.07
CA VAL A 13 -8.25 14.58 24.77
C VAL A 13 -8.40 13.62 24.08
N ALA A 14 -8.49 13.28 23.37
CA ALA A 14 -8.63 12.41 22.72
C ALA A 14 -8.09 11.44 22.40
N ALA A 15 -7.92 11.12 22.06
CA ALA A 15 -7.57 10.18 21.76
C ALA A 15 -7.28 9.24 21.31
N LEU A 16 -6.91 8.91 21.20
CA LEU A 16 -6.70 7.96 20.92
C LEU A 16 -6.59 7.27 19.89
N GLY A 17 -6.53 7.27 19.24
CA GLY A 17 -6.54 6.72 18.25
C GLY A 17 -5.79 5.65 18.08
N TRP A 18 -5.89 4.84 18.51
CA TRP A 18 -5.21 3.88 18.27
C TRP A 18 -5.63 2.98 17.55
N SER A 19 -5.22 2.37 17.13
CA SER A 19 -5.60 1.32 16.55
C SER A 19 -6.08 1.30 15.29
N SER A 20 -6.17 2.04 14.47
CA SER A 20 -6.63 1.83 13.26
C SER A 20 -5.60 1.23 12.47
N PRO A 21 -5.74 0.11 11.98
CA PRO A 21 -4.73 -0.56 11.25
C PRO A 21 -4.38 0.18 10.01
N SER A 22 -5.30 0.79 9.32
CA SER A 22 -4.92 1.48 8.17
C SER A 22 -5.18 2.91 8.40
N ARG A 23 -4.29 3.78 8.08
CA ARG A 23 -4.52 5.13 8.21
C ARG A 23 -4.81 5.73 6.92
N ALA A 24 -5.44 6.86 6.91
CA ALA A 24 -5.82 7.50 5.67
C ALA A 24 -4.62 7.90 4.83
N ASP A 25 -3.50 8.16 5.48
CA ASP A 25 -2.34 8.57 4.71
C ASP A 25 -1.42 7.42 4.37
N ASP A 26 -1.77 6.20 4.70
CA ASP A 26 -0.97 5.08 4.27
C ASP A 26 -1.14 4.90 2.76
N PRO A 27 -0.08 4.58 2.05
CA PRO A 27 -0.22 4.36 0.62
C PRO A 27 -1.13 3.16 0.37
N PRO A 28 -2.09 3.27 -0.53
CA PRO A 28 -2.97 2.14 -0.79
C PRO A 28 -2.22 1.02 -1.51
N PRO A 29 -2.73 -0.19 -1.47
CA PRO A 29 -2.13 -1.24 -2.29
C PRO A 29 -2.27 -0.89 -3.76
N ILE A 30 -1.29 -1.30 -4.54
CA ILE A 30 -1.27 -0.94 -5.95
C ILE A 30 -2.57 -1.36 -6.63
N GLY A 31 -3.11 -2.50 -6.24
CA GLY A 31 -4.36 -2.96 -6.84
C GLY A 31 -5.56 -2.08 -6.55
N ALA A 32 -5.48 -1.23 -5.54
CA ALA A 32 -6.58 -0.34 -5.21
C ALA A 32 -6.43 1.05 -5.83
N ILE A 33 -5.33 1.34 -6.49
CA ILE A 33 -5.15 2.65 -7.13
C ILE A 33 -6.02 2.66 -8.38
N PRO A 34 -6.88 3.66 -8.54
CA PRO A 34 -7.68 3.72 -9.77
C PRO A 34 -6.81 3.72 -11.01
N LEU A 35 -7.27 3.05 -12.05
CA LEU A 35 -6.47 2.95 -13.26
C LEU A 35 -6.08 4.33 -13.78
N SER A 36 -6.96 5.30 -13.64
CA SER A 36 -6.68 6.65 -14.12
C SER A 36 -5.57 7.32 -13.32
N GLU A 37 -5.23 6.79 -12.15
CA GLU A 37 -4.22 7.40 -11.31
C GLU A 37 -2.95 6.60 -11.24
N ILE A 38 -2.89 5.47 -11.92
CA ILE A 38 -1.72 4.60 -11.83
C ILE A 38 -0.46 5.35 -12.27
N LEU A 39 -0.52 5.97 -13.43
CA LEU A 39 0.69 6.62 -13.94
C LEU A 39 1.07 7.82 -13.09
N SER A 40 0.10 8.63 -12.69
CA SER A 40 0.44 9.79 -11.88
C SER A 40 1.00 9.39 -10.52
N THR A 41 0.66 8.21 -10.05
CA THR A 41 1.13 7.76 -8.75
C THR A 41 2.46 7.02 -8.84
N LEU A 42 2.63 6.21 -9.88
CA LEU A 42 3.77 5.31 -9.93
C LEU A 42 4.82 5.67 -10.97
N ASP A 43 4.42 6.28 -12.10
CA ASP A 43 5.35 6.55 -13.19
C ASP A 43 6.14 7.80 -12.83
N ARG A 44 7.29 7.61 -12.26
CA ARG A 44 8.06 8.75 -11.79
C ARG A 44 8.95 9.35 -12.86
N ASN A 45 9.31 8.59 -13.86
CA ASN A 45 10.15 9.10 -14.92
C ASN A 45 9.35 9.61 -16.12
N GLY A 46 8.03 9.49 -16.08
CA GLY A 46 7.20 10.07 -17.14
C GLY A 46 7.25 9.34 -18.45
N ASN A 47 7.61 8.07 -18.44
CA ASN A 47 7.72 7.35 -19.71
C ASN A 47 6.42 6.68 -20.15
N GLY A 48 5.35 6.85 -19.39
CA GLY A 48 4.04 6.34 -19.82
C GLY A 48 3.73 4.94 -19.38
N CYS A 49 4.58 4.31 -18.61
CA CYS A 49 4.31 2.99 -18.08
C CYS A 49 5.00 2.87 -16.72
N VAL A 50 4.76 1.80 -16.02
CA VAL A 50 5.33 1.60 -14.69
C VAL A 50 6.39 0.53 -14.81
N ASP A 51 7.65 0.87 -14.61
CA ASP A 51 8.67 -0.16 -14.69
C ASP A 51 8.80 -0.86 -13.33
N LEU A 52 9.57 -1.92 -13.32
CA LEU A 52 9.70 -2.74 -12.11
C LEU A 52 10.22 -1.94 -10.94
N GLU A 53 11.18 -1.07 -11.20
CA GLU A 53 11.78 -0.29 -10.14
C GLU A 53 10.77 0.66 -9.52
N GLU A 54 9.99 1.31 -10.35
CA GLU A 54 9.00 2.26 -9.84
C GLU A 54 7.97 1.58 -8.98
N GLY A 55 7.48 0.45 -9.42
CA GLY A 55 6.50 -0.28 -8.64
C GLY A 55 7.09 -0.87 -7.38
N ARG A 56 8.32 -1.38 -7.48
CA ARG A 56 8.99 -1.94 -6.31
C ARG A 56 9.25 -0.86 -5.26
N ASN A 57 9.61 0.32 -5.70
CA ASN A 57 9.81 1.42 -4.76
C ASN A 57 8.51 1.81 -4.08
N TYR A 58 7.42 1.80 -4.82
CA TYR A 58 6.13 2.08 -4.21
C TYR A 58 5.77 0.98 -3.21
N ALA A 59 5.97 -0.27 -3.58
CA ALA A 59 5.67 -1.38 -2.68
C ALA A 59 6.51 -1.28 -1.40
N SER A 60 7.76 -0.86 -1.52
CA SER A 60 8.63 -0.70 -0.36
C SER A 60 8.15 0.44 0.55
N ARG A 61 7.70 1.54 -0.04
CA ARG A 61 7.18 2.62 0.78
C ARG A 61 5.93 2.17 1.53
N ARG A 62 5.12 1.35 0.88
CA ARG A 62 3.95 0.83 1.55
C ARG A 62 4.34 -0.10 2.68
N PHE A 63 5.36 -0.94 2.47
CA PHE A 63 5.85 -1.82 3.53
C PHE A 63 6.26 -0.98 4.74
N HIS A 64 7.04 0.06 4.51
CA HIS A 64 7.52 0.88 5.63
C HIS A 64 6.38 1.60 6.34
N ALA A 65 5.33 1.97 5.62
CA ALA A 65 4.18 2.59 6.25
C ALA A 65 3.43 1.60 7.13
N LEU A 66 3.42 0.34 6.74
CA LEU A 66 2.73 -0.67 7.53
C LEU A 66 3.56 -1.18 8.70
N ASP A 67 4.86 -1.11 8.58
CA ASP A 67 5.78 -1.63 9.60
C ASP A 67 5.86 -0.61 10.73
N ARG A 68 4.88 -0.62 11.59
CA ARG A 68 4.75 0.42 12.59
C ARG A 68 5.77 0.31 13.69
N ASN A 69 6.21 -0.90 14.00
CA ASN A 69 7.20 -1.07 15.05
C ASN A 69 8.63 -1.01 14.49
N HIS A 70 8.78 -0.86 13.18
CA HIS A 70 10.08 -0.69 12.53
C HIS A 70 11.03 -1.85 12.77
N ASP A 71 10.51 -3.07 12.77
CA ASP A 71 11.37 -4.23 12.94
C ASP A 71 11.70 -4.88 11.61
N ALA A 72 11.36 -4.23 10.50
CA ALA A 72 11.67 -4.70 9.16
C ALA A 72 10.89 -5.95 8.77
N SER A 73 9.79 -6.21 9.43
CA SER A 73 8.90 -7.28 9.01
C SER A 73 7.48 -6.90 9.39
N LEU A 74 6.52 -7.47 8.68
CA LEU A 74 5.12 -7.22 8.97
C LEU A 74 4.56 -8.46 9.63
N ASP A 75 4.07 -8.30 10.84
CA ASP A 75 3.43 -9.40 11.52
C ASP A 75 1.94 -9.40 11.21
N ALA A 76 1.21 -10.29 11.82
CA ALA A 76 -0.20 -10.47 11.49
C ALA A 76 -1.02 -9.22 11.75
N GLU A 77 -0.58 -8.36 12.67
CA GLU A 77 -1.33 -7.15 12.96
C GLU A 77 -0.99 -6.02 12.01
N GLU A 78 0.17 -6.06 11.42
CA GLU A 78 0.60 -5.01 10.51
C GLU A 78 0.29 -5.33 9.07
N ALA A 79 0.29 -6.61 8.73
CA ALA A 79 0.06 -7.00 7.35
C ALA A 79 -1.39 -6.79 6.99
N PRO A 80 -1.66 -6.21 5.84
CA PRO A 80 -3.05 -5.98 5.46
C PRO A 80 -3.69 -7.29 5.04
N PRO A 81 -4.96 -7.40 5.23
CA PRO A 81 -5.66 -8.57 4.73
C PRO A 81 -5.83 -8.46 3.25
N GLY A 82 -5.93 -9.53 2.59
CA GLY A 82 -6.21 -9.47 1.18
C GLY A 82 -5.48 -10.53 0.43
N PRO A 83 -6.01 -10.90 -0.68
CA PRO A 83 -5.41 -11.98 -1.43
C PRO A 83 -4.11 -11.59 -2.10
N ASP A 84 -3.90 -10.31 -2.29
CA ASP A 84 -2.72 -9.90 -2.94
C ASP A 84 -1.54 -9.80 -2.03
N GLU A 85 -1.77 -9.72 -0.76
CA GLU A 85 -0.70 -9.66 0.14
C GLU A 85 -0.79 -10.87 0.93
N THR A 86 0.19 -11.60 1.08
CA THR A 86 0.03 -12.85 1.60
C THR A 86 -0.36 -12.80 2.92
N SER A 87 -1.20 -13.50 3.27
CA SER A 87 -1.65 -13.52 4.56
C SER A 87 -1.05 -14.66 5.22
N ASN A 88 0.13 -14.81 5.24
CA ASN A 88 0.72 -15.88 5.96
C ASN A 88 0.72 -15.61 7.40
N SER A 89 0.70 -16.61 8.19
CA SER A 89 0.74 -16.40 9.60
C SER A 89 2.14 -16.03 10.06
N ARG A 90 3.12 -16.15 9.23
CA ARG A 90 4.46 -15.76 9.63
C ARG A 90 4.73 -14.32 9.26
N PRO A 91 5.66 -13.68 9.91
CA PRO A 91 6.00 -12.31 9.53
C PRO A 91 6.52 -12.25 8.11
N ILE A 92 6.26 -11.16 7.43
CA ILE A 92 6.67 -10.96 6.05
C ILE A 92 7.83 -9.98 6.06
N SER A 93 8.96 -10.40 5.55
CA SER A 93 10.11 -9.51 5.47
C SER A 93 9.98 -8.57 4.28
N LEU A 94 10.78 -7.52 4.27
CA LEU A 94 10.81 -6.64 3.11
C LEU A 94 11.20 -7.40 1.85
N ALA A 95 12.13 -8.33 1.96
CA ALA A 95 12.53 -9.11 0.81
C ALA A 95 11.38 -9.96 0.28
N ASP A 96 10.64 -10.61 1.17
CA ASP A 96 9.47 -11.38 0.75
C ASP A 96 8.43 -10.48 0.10
N TRP A 97 8.25 -9.29 0.63
CA TRP A 97 7.27 -8.34 0.10
C TRP A 97 7.67 -7.90 -1.31
N GLN A 98 8.95 -7.62 -1.51
CA GLN A 98 9.44 -7.21 -2.82
C GLN A 98 9.38 -8.35 -3.81
N ASP A 99 9.68 -9.57 -3.38
CA ASP A 99 9.61 -10.74 -4.25
C ASP A 99 8.17 -10.99 -4.67
N ALA A 100 7.22 -10.82 -3.77
CA ALA A 100 5.83 -10.97 -4.13
C ALA A 100 5.40 -9.91 -5.15
N TYR A 101 5.89 -8.69 -5.00
CA TYR A 101 5.60 -7.67 -5.99
C TYR A 101 6.21 -8.03 -7.34
N HIS A 102 7.45 -8.51 -7.33
CA HIS A 102 8.12 -8.87 -8.58
C HIS A 102 7.34 -9.97 -9.31
N ALA A 103 6.89 -10.97 -8.57
CA ALA A 103 6.12 -12.04 -9.19
C ALA A 103 4.84 -11.52 -9.81
N ARG A 104 4.18 -10.58 -9.16
CA ARG A 104 2.97 -9.99 -9.73
C ARG A 104 3.30 -9.13 -10.95
N PHE A 105 4.40 -8.38 -10.89
CA PHE A 105 4.81 -7.59 -12.03
C PHE A 105 5.02 -8.48 -13.25
N ASP A 106 5.72 -9.60 -13.06
CA ASP A 106 5.97 -10.51 -14.18
C ASP A 106 4.68 -11.07 -14.74
N ALA A 107 3.71 -11.34 -13.88
CA ALA A 107 2.45 -11.86 -14.35
C ALA A 107 1.66 -10.84 -15.15
N PHE A 108 1.82 -9.56 -14.83
CA PHE A 108 1.10 -8.50 -15.55
C PHE A 108 1.84 -8.07 -16.81
N ASP A 109 3.16 -8.21 -16.84
CA ASP A 109 3.98 -7.74 -17.97
C ASP A 109 3.93 -8.79 -19.07
N THR A 110 2.83 -8.80 -19.80
CA THR A 110 2.61 -9.88 -20.77
C THR A 110 3.54 -9.82 -21.97
N ASP A 111 3.98 -8.64 -22.35
CA ASP A 111 4.89 -8.55 -23.47
C ASP A 111 6.35 -8.57 -23.00
N ARG A 112 6.57 -8.64 -21.69
CA ARG A 112 7.92 -8.80 -21.14
C ARG A 112 8.87 -7.71 -21.56
N ASN A 113 8.36 -6.49 -21.65
CA ASN A 113 9.20 -5.38 -22.00
C ASN A 113 9.74 -4.66 -20.77
N GLY A 114 9.40 -5.13 -19.57
CA GLY A 114 9.89 -4.53 -18.35
C GLY A 114 9.14 -3.29 -17.91
N CYS A 115 8.01 -3.01 -18.51
CA CYS A 115 7.26 -1.80 -18.21
C CYS A 115 5.78 -2.10 -18.37
N LEU A 116 5.00 -1.85 -17.33
CA LEU A 116 3.57 -2.15 -17.38
C LEU A 116 2.82 -0.98 -17.96
N SER A 117 2.15 -1.23 -19.08
CA SER A 117 1.26 -0.23 -19.65
C SER A 117 -0.06 -0.26 -18.91
N LEU A 118 -0.86 0.79 -19.09
CA LEU A 118 -2.19 0.79 -18.50
C LEU A 118 -3.01 -0.38 -18.98
N GLN A 119 -2.84 -0.76 -20.24
CA GLN A 119 -3.58 -1.87 -20.76
C GLN A 119 -3.20 -3.17 -20.07
N GLU A 120 -1.92 -3.37 -19.82
CA GLU A 120 -1.49 -4.56 -19.11
C GLU A 120 -2.00 -4.57 -17.68
N VAL A 121 -2.01 -3.43 -17.02
CA VAL A 121 -2.54 -3.34 -15.67
C VAL A 121 -4.02 -3.67 -15.68
N GLU A 122 -4.75 -3.11 -16.61
CA GLU A 122 -6.19 -3.37 -16.68
C GLU A 122 -6.48 -4.82 -16.99
N THR A 123 -5.76 -5.38 -17.95
CA THR A 123 -5.94 -6.78 -18.32
C THR A 123 -5.62 -7.70 -17.13
N GLY A 124 -4.53 -7.41 -16.43
CA GLY A 124 -4.15 -8.21 -15.28
C GLY A 124 -5.17 -8.15 -14.16
N ARG A 125 -5.72 -6.96 -13.91
CA ARG A 125 -6.74 -6.82 -12.89
C ARG A 125 -7.99 -7.59 -13.25
N ASN A 126 -8.40 -7.51 -14.50
CA ASN A 126 -9.59 -8.22 -14.94
C ASN A 126 -9.40 -9.73 -14.87
N ALA A 127 -8.23 -10.21 -15.23
CA ALA A 127 -7.96 -11.64 -15.14
C ALA A 127 -8.01 -12.12 -13.69
N ARG A 128 -7.53 -11.32 -12.76
CA ARG A 128 -7.58 -11.71 -11.36
C ARG A 128 -9.01 -11.72 -10.83
N LYS A 129 -9.82 -10.77 -11.29
CA LYS A 129 -11.20 -10.77 -10.84
C LYS A 129 -11.96 -11.93 -11.38
N GLY A 130 -11.73 -12.31 -12.62
CA GLY A 130 -12.47 -13.39 -13.20
C GLY A 130 -11.91 -14.73 -12.94
N GLY A 131 -10.71 -14.77 -12.36
CA GLY A 131 -10.16 -16.03 -12.22
C GLY A 131 -10.44 -16.63 -10.96
N HIS A 132 -11.35 -17.28 -10.73
CA HIS A 132 -11.43 -18.09 -9.59
C HIS A 132 -12.51 -19.09 -9.73
#